data_aa754f3b4088264765f89f2b286f5103
#
_entry.id   aa754f3b4088264765f89f2b286f5103
#
_cell.length_a   1.000
_cell.length_b   1.000
_cell.length_c   1.000
_cell.angle_alpha   90.00
_cell.angle_beta   90.00
_cell.angle_gamma   90.00
#
_symmetry.space_group_name_H-M   'P 1'
#
loop_
_entity.id
_entity.type
_entity.pdbx_description
1 polymer ?
#
loop_
_entity_poly.entity_id
_entity_poly.type
_entity_poly.pdbx_seq_one_letter_code
_entity_poly.pdbx_strand_id
1 'polypeptide(L)'
;MAECIFCEEQVSEDAEECPYCNKKPFSGMYFGPRSFDEAVRLDEEGDPEGAWRILFDEWRQHTDHDYFDQEMAIKIRERIDALLDRNPELIDKRVQIMLDDCNIEAYHSGGGHDVTIIEEAMQLSRDAQRPDLELVVFEHHISIQVQRYGGSYRETEGLRDRLEELRQRAAEHLGNEPDPTE
;
A
#
# COMPACT_ATOMS: atom_id res chain seq x y z
N MET A 1 20.54 10.38 -21.66
CA MET A 1 21.74 10.03 -20.86
C MET A 1 21.37 10.24 -19.39
N ALA A 2 21.71 9.32 -18.53
CA ALA A 2 21.42 9.41 -17.09
C ALA A 2 22.73 9.26 -16.30
N GLU A 3 22.72 9.68 -15.05
CA GLU A 3 23.88 9.65 -14.17
C GLU A 3 24.02 8.29 -13.51
N CYS A 4 25.21 7.72 -13.50
CA CYS A 4 25.45 6.46 -12.80
C CYS A 4 25.43 6.69 -11.29
N ILE A 5 24.60 5.94 -10.58
CA ILE A 5 24.43 6.09 -9.12
C ILE A 5 25.68 5.76 -8.28
N PHE A 6 26.70 5.12 -8.90
CA PHE A 6 27.92 4.72 -8.17
C PHE A 6 29.11 5.63 -8.43
N CYS A 7 29.20 6.28 -9.58
CA CYS A 7 30.35 7.12 -9.94
C CYS A 7 29.96 8.50 -10.49
N GLU A 8 28.67 8.79 -10.55
CA GLU A 8 28.12 10.07 -10.99
C GLU A 8 28.43 10.45 -12.45
N GLU A 9 29.02 9.53 -13.23
CA GLU A 9 29.33 9.75 -14.64
C GLU A 9 28.09 9.56 -15.53
N GLN A 10 28.02 10.36 -16.58
CA GLN A 10 26.91 10.29 -17.55
C GLN A 10 27.03 9.05 -18.44
N VAL A 11 26.03 8.19 -18.39
CA VAL A 11 25.96 6.93 -19.15
C VAL A 11 24.68 6.88 -20.01
N SER A 12 24.69 5.97 -20.99
CA SER A 12 23.46 5.72 -21.75
C SER A 12 22.37 5.18 -20.84
N GLU A 13 21.14 5.61 -21.05
CA GLU A 13 19.97 5.11 -20.30
C GLU A 13 19.73 3.62 -20.52
N ASP A 14 20.23 3.06 -21.63
CA ASP A 14 20.11 1.65 -21.97
C ASP A 14 21.36 0.84 -21.56
N ALA A 15 22.30 1.43 -20.81
CA ALA A 15 23.52 0.76 -20.42
C ALA A 15 23.26 -0.31 -19.38
N GLU A 16 23.56 -1.56 -19.67
CA GLU A 16 23.51 -2.68 -18.72
C GLU A 16 24.61 -2.57 -17.66
N GLU A 17 25.78 -2.03 -18.05
CA GLU A 17 26.91 -1.77 -17.16
C GLU A 17 27.50 -0.39 -17.42
N CYS A 18 27.91 0.29 -16.35
CA CYS A 18 28.58 1.58 -16.45
C CYS A 18 29.99 1.39 -16.99
N PRO A 19 30.35 2.07 -18.10
CA PRO A 19 31.69 1.93 -18.70
C PRO A 19 32.81 2.50 -17.83
N TYR A 20 32.48 3.29 -16.79
CA TYR A 20 33.46 3.94 -15.93
C TYR A 20 33.74 3.17 -14.64
N CYS A 21 32.72 2.51 -14.06
CA CYS A 21 32.88 1.80 -12.80
C CYS A 21 32.52 0.31 -12.85
N ASN A 22 32.10 -0.21 -14.02
CA ASN A 22 31.70 -1.59 -14.29
C ASN A 22 30.59 -2.12 -13.36
N LYS A 23 29.81 -1.22 -12.77
CA LYS A 23 28.61 -1.57 -12.01
C LYS A 23 27.38 -1.34 -12.87
N LYS A 24 26.28 -2.01 -12.54
CA LYS A 24 25.00 -1.70 -13.18
C LYS A 24 24.64 -0.26 -12.84
N PRO A 25 24.67 0.66 -13.80
CA PRO A 25 24.53 2.12 -13.54
C PRO A 25 23.18 2.44 -12.92
N PHE A 26 22.22 1.61 -13.22
CA PHE A 26 20.89 1.60 -12.66
C PHE A 26 20.76 0.23 -11.99
N SER A 27 21.10 0.12 -10.69
CA SER A 27 20.70 -1.06 -9.94
C SER A 27 19.20 -1.20 -10.13
N GLY A 28 18.66 -2.39 -10.30
CA GLY A 28 17.22 -2.62 -10.57
C GLY A 28 16.24 -2.02 -9.54
N MET A 29 16.72 -1.11 -8.73
CA MET A 29 16.05 -0.26 -7.76
C MET A 29 16.02 1.22 -8.15
N TYR A 30 16.49 1.60 -9.34
CA TYR A 30 16.35 2.97 -9.77
C TYR A 30 14.94 3.19 -10.30
N PHE A 31 14.02 3.35 -9.38
CA PHE A 31 12.75 3.99 -9.64
C PHE A 31 13.02 5.49 -9.67
N GLY A 32 13.39 5.95 -10.84
CA GLY A 32 13.68 7.35 -11.10
C GLY A 32 12.44 8.11 -11.52
N PRO A 33 12.61 9.38 -11.93
CA PRO A 33 11.53 10.27 -12.36
C PRO A 33 10.51 9.67 -13.33
N ARG A 34 10.87 8.63 -14.11
CA ARG A 34 10.01 8.03 -15.13
C ARG A 34 8.75 7.39 -14.60
N SER A 35 8.82 6.69 -13.46
CA SER A 35 7.62 6.08 -12.89
C SER A 35 6.69 7.11 -12.25
N PHE A 36 7.26 8.17 -11.67
CA PHE A 36 6.44 9.30 -11.22
C PHE A 36 5.78 10.04 -12.37
N ASP A 37 6.53 10.30 -13.44
CA ASP A 37 5.99 10.93 -14.64
C ASP A 37 4.92 10.06 -15.30
N GLU A 38 5.14 8.74 -15.34
CA GLU A 38 4.16 7.78 -15.86
C GLU A 38 2.90 7.74 -15.00
N ALA A 39 3.03 7.71 -13.66
CA ALA A 39 1.88 7.75 -12.76
C ALA A 39 1.08 9.06 -12.92
N VAL A 40 1.77 10.21 -13.04
CA VAL A 40 1.12 11.51 -13.31
C VAL A 40 0.37 11.46 -14.64
N ARG A 41 1.01 10.93 -15.69
CA ARG A 41 0.39 10.82 -17.01
C ARG A 41 -0.88 9.96 -16.98
N LEU A 42 -0.84 8.81 -16.30
CA LEU A 42 -2.01 7.92 -16.18
C LEU A 42 -3.16 8.60 -15.41
N ASP A 43 -2.86 9.31 -14.32
CA ASP A 43 -3.87 10.05 -13.57
C ASP A 43 -4.52 11.15 -14.45
N GLU A 44 -3.71 11.91 -15.20
CA GLU A 44 -4.19 12.94 -16.14
C GLU A 44 -4.99 12.37 -17.32
N GLU A 45 -4.68 11.14 -17.75
CA GLU A 45 -5.42 10.41 -18.79
C GLU A 45 -6.72 9.78 -18.28
N GLY A 46 -6.98 9.83 -16.97
CA GLY A 46 -8.18 9.27 -16.33
C GLY A 46 -8.04 7.79 -15.95
N ASP A 47 -6.81 7.31 -15.76
CA ASP A 47 -6.51 5.99 -15.21
C ASP A 47 -5.80 6.10 -13.83
N PRO A 48 -6.53 6.57 -12.79
CA PRO A 48 -5.94 6.72 -11.46
C PRO A 48 -5.60 5.37 -10.80
N GLU A 49 -6.26 4.28 -11.20
CA GLU A 49 -5.93 2.94 -10.72
C GLU A 49 -4.59 2.46 -11.27
N GLY A 50 -4.31 2.72 -12.54
CA GLY A 50 -3.01 2.46 -13.16
C GLY A 50 -1.90 3.28 -12.50
N ALA A 51 -2.16 4.57 -12.25
CA ALA A 51 -1.25 5.46 -11.53
C ALA A 51 -0.95 4.94 -10.11
N TRP A 52 -2.00 4.54 -9.37
CA TRP A 52 -1.84 3.97 -8.03
C TRP A 52 -0.98 2.70 -8.05
N ARG A 53 -1.21 1.80 -9.00
CA ARG A 53 -0.46 0.54 -9.11
C ARG A 53 1.03 0.78 -9.25
N ILE A 54 1.43 1.71 -10.11
CA ILE A 54 2.84 2.08 -10.29
C ILE A 54 3.44 2.61 -8.99
N LEU A 55 2.77 3.57 -8.35
CA LEU A 55 3.26 4.19 -7.11
C LEU A 55 3.31 3.19 -5.95
N PHE A 56 2.33 2.30 -5.87
CA PHE A 56 2.25 1.29 -4.81
C PHE A 56 3.34 0.22 -4.95
N ASP A 57 3.61 -0.24 -6.16
CA ASP A 57 4.68 -1.20 -6.42
C ASP A 57 6.05 -0.61 -6.08
N GLU A 58 6.27 0.66 -6.40
CA GLU A 58 7.48 1.39 -6.00
C GLU A 58 7.59 1.54 -4.49
N TRP A 59 6.53 1.98 -3.84
CA TRP A 59 6.51 2.16 -2.40
C TRP A 59 6.88 0.85 -1.68
N ARG A 60 6.29 -0.27 -2.09
CA ARG A 60 6.61 -1.59 -1.53
C ARG A 60 8.07 -1.97 -1.68
N GLN A 61 8.70 -1.65 -2.81
CA GLN A 61 10.11 -1.95 -3.02
C GLN A 61 11.02 -1.14 -2.10
N HIS A 62 10.67 0.12 -1.83
CA HIS A 62 11.43 0.99 -0.93
C HIS A 62 11.13 0.74 0.55
N THR A 63 10.10 -0.03 0.86
CA THR A 63 9.75 -0.46 2.22
C THR A 63 10.14 -1.91 2.51
N ASP A 64 10.70 -2.64 1.54
CA ASP A 64 11.21 -4.00 1.75
C ASP A 64 12.39 -4.01 2.72
N HIS A 65 12.45 -5.07 3.56
CA HIS A 65 13.38 -5.22 4.66
C HIS A 65 14.85 -5.12 4.29
N ASP A 66 15.20 -5.60 3.10
CA ASP A 66 16.61 -5.67 2.67
C ASP A 66 17.12 -4.34 2.09
N TYR A 67 16.23 -3.39 1.78
CA TYR A 67 16.54 -2.17 1.03
C TYR A 67 15.72 -0.94 1.45
N PHE A 68 15.43 -0.82 2.74
CA PHE A 68 14.61 0.27 3.25
C PHE A 68 15.23 1.65 2.98
N ASP A 69 14.67 2.36 2.01
CA ASP A 69 14.98 3.76 1.73
C ASP A 69 13.84 4.66 2.25
N GLN A 70 14.01 5.11 3.49
CA GLN A 70 13.00 5.89 4.18
C GLN A 70 12.65 7.20 3.46
N GLU A 71 13.64 7.90 2.90
CA GLU A 71 13.40 9.19 2.24
C GLU A 71 12.55 9.00 0.97
N MET A 72 12.88 7.97 0.19
CA MET A 72 12.13 7.67 -1.03
C MET A 72 10.73 7.13 -0.71
N ALA A 73 10.62 6.24 0.27
CA ALA A 73 9.34 5.71 0.72
C ALA A 73 8.37 6.82 1.15
N ILE A 74 8.85 7.84 1.89
CA ILE A 74 8.05 9.01 2.27
C ILE A 74 7.59 9.79 1.03
N LYS A 75 8.47 10.08 0.09
CA LYS A 75 8.14 10.82 -1.12
C LYS A 75 7.09 10.10 -1.99
N ILE A 76 7.22 8.78 -2.13
CA ILE A 76 6.25 7.97 -2.87
C ILE A 76 4.91 7.99 -2.13
N ARG A 77 4.94 7.83 -0.80
CA ARG A 77 3.73 7.85 0.02
C ARG A 77 2.96 9.17 -0.11
N GLU A 78 3.63 10.31 -0.07
CA GLU A 78 3.02 11.62 -0.28
C GLU A 78 2.32 11.72 -1.65
N ARG A 79 2.88 11.10 -2.69
CA ARG A 79 2.26 11.06 -4.02
C ARG A 79 1.05 10.15 -4.08
N ILE A 80 1.11 9.00 -3.41
CA ILE A 80 -0.04 8.09 -3.26
C ILE A 80 -1.18 8.82 -2.55
N ASP A 81 -0.90 9.50 -1.45
CA ASP A 81 -1.91 10.24 -0.70
C ASP A 81 -2.56 11.33 -1.56
N ALA A 82 -1.74 12.10 -2.30
CA ALA A 82 -2.24 13.13 -3.20
C ALA A 82 -3.09 12.56 -4.37
N LEU A 83 -2.76 11.37 -4.87
CA LEU A 83 -3.55 10.67 -5.87
C LEU A 83 -4.91 10.24 -5.28
N LEU A 84 -4.89 9.59 -4.11
CA LEU A 84 -6.08 9.10 -3.44
C LEU A 84 -7.01 10.22 -2.95
N ASP A 85 -6.46 11.40 -2.62
CA ASP A 85 -7.26 12.58 -2.25
C ASP A 85 -8.04 13.15 -3.44
N ARG A 86 -7.48 13.05 -4.66
CA ARG A 86 -8.17 13.45 -5.89
C ARG A 86 -9.18 12.42 -6.40
N ASN A 87 -9.01 11.15 -6.01
CA ASN A 87 -9.78 10.02 -6.50
C ASN A 87 -10.40 9.23 -5.32
N PRO A 88 -11.44 9.81 -4.67
CA PRO A 88 -12.05 9.22 -3.47
C PRO A 88 -12.73 7.87 -3.73
N GLU A 89 -13.03 7.52 -4.99
CA GLU A 89 -13.55 6.20 -5.39
C GLU A 89 -12.53 5.07 -5.16
N LEU A 90 -11.22 5.38 -5.10
CA LEU A 90 -10.15 4.43 -4.80
C LEU A 90 -10.01 4.15 -3.29
N ILE A 91 -11.12 4.09 -2.57
CA ILE A 91 -11.11 3.88 -1.11
C ILE A 91 -10.51 2.54 -0.71
N ASP A 92 -10.71 1.49 -1.48
CA ASP A 92 -10.10 0.17 -1.26
C ASP A 92 -8.57 0.25 -1.31
N LYS A 93 -8.01 1.07 -2.19
CA LYS A 93 -6.58 1.33 -2.31
C LYS A 93 -6.05 2.13 -1.12
N ARG A 94 -6.85 3.09 -0.62
CA ARG A 94 -6.51 3.83 0.60
C ARG A 94 -6.45 2.91 1.82
N VAL A 95 -7.44 2.06 1.99
CA VAL A 95 -7.45 1.06 3.07
C VAL A 95 -6.25 0.12 2.94
N GLN A 96 -5.97 -0.37 1.73
CA GLN A 96 -4.84 -1.27 1.49
C GLN A 96 -3.51 -0.66 1.95
N ILE A 97 -3.20 0.58 1.56
CA ILE A 97 -1.92 1.21 1.94
C ILE A 97 -1.83 1.48 3.45
N MET A 98 -2.95 1.78 4.11
CA MET A 98 -2.99 1.92 5.57
C MET A 98 -2.66 0.59 6.28
N LEU A 99 -3.15 -0.54 5.77
CA LEU A 99 -2.84 -1.86 6.32
C LEU A 99 -1.39 -2.26 6.08
N ASP A 100 -0.81 -1.89 4.93
CA ASP A 100 0.61 -2.13 4.65
C ASP A 100 1.52 -1.25 5.52
N ASP A 101 1.17 0.02 5.77
CA ASP A 101 1.85 0.88 6.75
C ASP A 101 1.85 0.23 8.14
N CYS A 102 0.71 -0.29 8.56
CA CYS A 102 0.58 -0.98 9.84
C CYS A 102 1.51 -2.19 9.96
N ASN A 103 1.68 -2.96 8.87
CA ASN A 103 2.61 -4.09 8.82
C ASN A 103 4.07 -3.64 8.92
N ILE A 104 4.44 -2.57 8.22
CA ILE A 104 5.79 -2.01 8.22
C ILE A 104 6.14 -1.50 9.63
N GLU A 105 5.24 -0.76 10.26
CA GLU A 105 5.43 -0.30 11.64
C GLU A 105 5.53 -1.45 12.63
N ALA A 106 4.71 -2.49 12.50
CA ALA A 106 4.76 -3.67 13.33
C ALA A 106 6.12 -4.37 13.25
N TYR A 107 6.73 -4.39 12.07
CA TYR A 107 8.06 -4.96 11.87
C TYR A 107 9.17 -4.11 12.50
N HIS A 108 9.19 -2.82 12.22
CA HIS A 108 10.25 -1.92 12.68
C HIS A 108 10.18 -1.57 14.18
N SER A 109 8.98 -1.58 14.77
CA SER A 109 8.77 -1.30 16.20
C SER A 109 8.94 -2.51 17.13
N GLY A 110 9.36 -3.65 16.60
CA GLY A 110 9.51 -4.88 17.40
C GLY A 110 8.18 -5.50 17.84
N GLY A 111 7.14 -5.35 17.02
CA GLY A 111 5.83 -5.99 17.18
C GLY A 111 4.72 -5.09 17.75
N GLY A 112 4.94 -3.78 17.85
CA GLY A 112 3.86 -2.81 18.06
C GLY A 112 3.29 -2.40 16.72
N HIS A 113 2.03 -2.68 16.42
CA HIS A 113 1.35 -2.01 15.33
C HIS A 113 0.62 -0.78 15.88
N ASP A 114 0.49 0.25 15.06
CA ASP A 114 -0.26 1.43 15.47
C ASP A 114 -1.77 1.14 15.40
N VAL A 115 -2.37 0.99 16.58
CA VAL A 115 -3.82 0.77 16.70
C VAL A 115 -4.60 1.94 16.09
N THR A 116 -4.01 3.14 16.06
CA THR A 116 -4.61 4.33 15.48
C THR A 116 -4.86 4.17 13.98
N ILE A 117 -3.90 3.60 13.25
CA ILE A 117 -4.06 3.33 11.81
C ILE A 117 -5.23 2.37 11.55
N ILE A 118 -5.35 1.31 12.37
CA ILE A 118 -6.47 0.37 12.27
C ILE A 118 -7.82 1.06 12.55
N GLU A 119 -7.88 1.87 13.60
CA GLU A 119 -9.09 2.61 13.94
C GLU A 119 -9.50 3.61 12.86
N GLU A 120 -8.53 4.32 12.28
CA GLU A 120 -8.74 5.23 11.15
C GLU A 120 -9.21 4.50 9.90
N ALA A 121 -8.61 3.36 9.54
CA ALA A 121 -9.02 2.55 8.40
C ALA A 121 -10.45 1.99 8.59
N MET A 122 -10.79 1.55 9.80
CA MET A 122 -12.15 1.12 10.13
C MET A 122 -13.15 2.28 10.03
N GLN A 123 -12.79 3.46 10.53
CA GLN A 123 -13.67 4.64 10.47
C GLN A 123 -13.88 5.08 9.01
N LEU A 124 -12.82 5.13 8.22
CA LEU A 124 -12.87 5.43 6.79
C LEU A 124 -13.81 4.47 6.04
N SER A 125 -13.71 3.16 6.32
CA SER A 125 -14.57 2.14 5.71
C SER A 125 -16.05 2.33 6.09
N ARG A 126 -16.34 2.73 7.34
CA ARG A 126 -17.70 3.03 7.79
C ARG A 126 -18.28 4.28 7.13
N ASP A 127 -17.49 5.36 7.06
CA ASP A 127 -17.89 6.63 6.46
C ASP A 127 -18.22 6.47 4.97
N ALA A 128 -17.48 5.58 4.30
CA ALA A 128 -17.72 5.19 2.92
C ALA A 128 -18.86 4.17 2.74
N GLN A 129 -19.45 3.68 3.83
CA GLN A 129 -20.48 2.64 3.80
C GLN A 129 -20.02 1.33 3.11
N ARG A 130 -18.74 0.96 3.31
CA ARG A 130 -18.08 -0.22 2.75
C ARG A 130 -17.82 -1.27 3.86
N PRO A 131 -18.84 -2.05 4.28
CA PRO A 131 -18.69 -3.08 5.30
C PRO A 131 -17.75 -4.22 4.89
N ASP A 132 -17.56 -4.45 3.60
CA ASP A 132 -16.58 -5.36 3.04
C ASP A 132 -15.14 -4.92 3.39
N LEU A 133 -14.82 -3.64 3.27
CA LEU A 133 -13.53 -3.08 3.68
C LEU A 133 -13.38 -3.07 5.20
N GLU A 134 -14.44 -2.74 5.96
CA GLU A 134 -14.42 -2.81 7.43
C GLU A 134 -14.08 -4.25 7.89
N LEU A 135 -14.62 -5.26 7.22
CA LEU A 135 -14.31 -6.67 7.49
C LEU A 135 -12.83 -6.97 7.22
N VAL A 136 -12.28 -6.53 6.09
CA VAL A 136 -10.86 -6.72 5.73
C VAL A 136 -9.95 -6.12 6.80
N VAL A 137 -10.22 -4.88 7.23
CA VAL A 137 -9.44 -4.19 8.28
C VAL A 137 -9.52 -4.96 9.61
N PHE A 138 -10.71 -5.42 9.98
CA PHE A 138 -10.90 -6.13 11.23
C PHE A 138 -10.22 -7.51 11.24
N GLU A 139 -10.29 -8.26 10.14
CA GLU A 139 -9.58 -9.54 10.01
C GLU A 139 -8.05 -9.35 10.04
N HIS A 140 -7.55 -8.27 9.42
CA HIS A 140 -6.14 -7.90 9.49
C HIS A 140 -5.72 -7.60 10.94
N HIS A 141 -6.49 -6.78 11.66
CA HIS A 141 -6.25 -6.51 13.08
C HIS A 141 -6.19 -7.80 13.90
N ILE A 142 -7.18 -8.70 13.75
CA ILE A 142 -7.18 -9.99 14.43
C ILE A 142 -5.94 -10.80 14.09
N SER A 143 -5.51 -10.82 12.83
CA SER A 143 -4.33 -11.57 12.38
C SER A 143 -3.07 -11.10 13.11
N ILE A 144 -2.84 -9.80 13.20
CA ILE A 144 -1.70 -9.22 13.92
C ILE A 144 -1.77 -9.58 15.42
N GLN A 145 -2.94 -9.45 16.04
CA GLN A 145 -3.11 -9.76 17.46
C GLN A 145 -2.90 -11.25 17.76
N VAL A 146 -3.34 -12.13 16.85
CA VAL A 146 -3.10 -13.58 16.98
C VAL A 146 -1.62 -13.91 16.88
N GLN A 147 -0.90 -13.28 15.97
CA GLN A 147 0.56 -13.44 15.87
C GLN A 147 1.26 -12.99 17.16
N ARG A 148 0.79 -11.93 17.79
CA ARG A 148 1.38 -11.34 18.99
C ARG A 148 1.03 -12.08 20.27
N TYR A 149 -0.23 -12.47 20.46
CA TYR A 149 -0.76 -13.01 21.72
C TYR A 149 -1.16 -14.48 21.65
N GLY A 150 -1.01 -15.12 20.48
CA GLY A 150 -1.39 -16.50 20.25
C GLY A 150 -2.87 -16.71 19.91
N GLY A 151 -3.22 -17.95 19.59
CA GLY A 151 -4.54 -18.31 19.07
C GLY A 151 -5.72 -18.02 20.00
N SER A 152 -5.48 -17.94 21.32
CA SER A 152 -6.51 -17.63 22.32
C SER A 152 -7.17 -16.26 22.12
N TYR A 153 -6.50 -15.33 21.44
CA TYR A 153 -7.08 -14.04 21.12
C TYR A 153 -8.32 -14.14 20.21
N ARG A 154 -8.32 -15.09 19.26
CA ARG A 154 -9.48 -15.34 18.38
C ARG A 154 -10.71 -15.87 19.12
N GLU A 155 -10.51 -16.48 20.29
CA GLU A 155 -11.56 -17.12 21.08
C GLU A 155 -12.27 -16.14 22.01
N THR A 156 -11.85 -14.87 22.05
CA THR A 156 -12.53 -13.84 22.82
C THR A 156 -13.95 -13.65 22.25
N GLU A 157 -14.96 -13.92 23.07
CA GLU A 157 -16.37 -13.99 22.69
C GLU A 157 -16.82 -12.74 21.90
N GLY A 158 -16.49 -11.55 22.38
CA GLY A 158 -16.84 -10.29 21.71
C GLY A 158 -16.19 -10.08 20.32
N LEU A 159 -15.00 -10.67 20.06
CA LEU A 159 -14.37 -10.59 18.75
C LEU A 159 -15.02 -11.52 17.74
N ARG A 160 -15.45 -12.70 18.19
CA ARG A 160 -16.15 -13.67 17.36
C ARG A 160 -17.49 -13.10 16.88
N ASP A 161 -18.27 -12.55 17.80
CA ASP A 161 -19.58 -11.97 17.52
C ASP A 161 -19.43 -10.79 16.56
N ARG A 162 -18.44 -9.93 16.79
CA ARG A 162 -18.16 -8.80 15.92
C ARG A 162 -17.74 -9.23 14.51
N LEU A 163 -16.92 -10.25 14.40
CA LEU A 163 -16.47 -10.79 13.12
C LEU A 163 -17.65 -11.36 12.32
N GLU A 164 -18.56 -12.09 12.99
CA GLU A 164 -19.74 -12.65 12.34
C GLU A 164 -20.71 -11.57 11.87
N GLU A 165 -20.95 -10.55 12.69
CA GLU A 165 -21.73 -9.36 12.31
C GLU A 165 -21.16 -8.68 11.05
N LEU A 166 -19.83 -8.45 11.03
CA LEU A 166 -19.19 -7.82 9.88
C LEU A 166 -19.26 -8.68 8.62
N ARG A 167 -19.09 -10.00 8.74
CA ARG A 167 -19.23 -10.94 7.61
C ARG A 167 -20.64 -10.92 7.01
N GLN A 168 -21.66 -10.88 7.86
CA GLN A 168 -23.02 -10.79 7.40
C GLN A 168 -23.27 -9.48 6.65
N ARG A 169 -22.85 -8.34 7.21
CA ARG A 169 -22.99 -7.02 6.58
C ARG A 169 -22.24 -6.92 5.26
N ALA A 170 -21.03 -7.46 5.18
CA ALA A 170 -20.24 -7.51 3.95
C ALA A 170 -20.92 -8.36 2.87
N ALA A 171 -21.45 -9.52 3.23
CA ALA A 171 -22.18 -10.38 2.31
C ALA A 171 -23.47 -9.73 1.77
N GLU A 172 -24.21 -9.01 2.64
CA GLU A 172 -25.39 -8.25 2.24
C GLU A 172 -25.04 -7.09 1.29
N HIS A 173 -23.92 -6.42 1.54
CA HIS A 173 -23.43 -5.33 0.69
C HIS A 173 -23.08 -5.84 -0.72
N LEU A 174 -22.24 -6.88 -0.81
CA LEU A 174 -21.81 -7.47 -2.08
C LEU A 174 -22.97 -8.13 -2.86
N GLY A 175 -23.96 -8.68 -2.14
CA GLY A 175 -25.15 -9.26 -2.76
C GLY A 175 -26.16 -8.25 -3.33
N ASN A 176 -26.02 -6.97 -2.95
CA ASN A 176 -26.86 -5.88 -3.43
C ASN A 176 -26.18 -5.02 -4.53
N GLU A 177 -24.92 -5.29 -4.87
CA GLU A 177 -24.28 -4.60 -5.99
C GLU A 177 -24.97 -5.02 -7.30
N PRO A 178 -25.35 -4.05 -8.16
CA PRO A 178 -25.93 -4.37 -9.46
C PRO A 178 -24.92 -5.13 -10.31
N ASP A 179 -25.38 -6.18 -11.00
CA ASP A 179 -24.55 -6.95 -11.92
C ASP A 179 -23.97 -6.00 -12.99
N PRO A 180 -22.62 -5.85 -13.10
CA PRO A 180 -21.99 -4.93 -14.04
C PRO A 180 -22.27 -5.28 -15.52
N THR A 181 -23.07 -6.33 -15.78
CA THR A 181 -23.46 -6.78 -17.14
C THR A 181 -24.88 -6.37 -17.55
N GLU A 182 -25.64 -5.67 -16.70
CA GLU A 182 -26.92 -5.02 -17.09
C GLU A 182 -26.69 -3.57 -17.53
#